data_f2ebd2e0af93595d435b8ad572fa1eb6
#
_entry.id   f2ebd2e0af93595d435b8ad572fa1eb6
#
_cell.length_a   1.000
_cell.length_b   1.000
_cell.length_c   1.000
_cell.angle_alpha   90.00
_cell.angle_beta   90.00
_cell.angle_gamma   90.00
#
_symmetry.space_group_name_H-M   'P 1'
#
loop_
_entity.id
_entity.type
_entity.pdbx_description
1 polymer ?
#
loop_
_entity_poly.entity_id
_entity_poly.type
_entity_poly.pdbx_seq_one_letter_code
_entity_poly.pdbx_strand_id
1 'polypeptide(L)'
;MADNKAIYDERLNRIKKAIAMEKTDRVPVVPFFQSFPYLWAGYTIAECFYDTEKAKDAYRKFLNYFQPDMGIGYASLFLGQGPIMEKLDAKLFQWPGQPGGKVDPRNIF
;
A
#
# COMPACT_ATOMS: atom_id res chain seq x y z
N MET A 1 0.66 21.50 15.07
CA MET A 1 0.58 20.08 14.65
C MET A 1 -0.85 19.61 14.75
N ALA A 2 -1.36 19.03 13.71
CA ALA A 2 -2.67 18.37 13.80
C ALA A 2 -2.56 17.21 14.81
N ASP A 3 -3.55 17.09 15.68
CA ASP A 3 -3.64 15.94 16.58
C ASP A 3 -3.96 14.70 15.76
N ASN A 4 -2.95 13.87 15.53
CA ASN A 4 -3.09 12.64 14.76
C ASN A 4 -4.16 11.71 15.32
N LYS A 5 -4.39 11.78 16.64
CA LYS A 5 -5.45 10.99 17.27
C LYS A 5 -6.83 11.51 16.88
N ALA A 6 -7.04 12.82 16.88
CA ALA A 6 -8.31 13.42 16.47
C ALA A 6 -8.63 13.10 15.00
N ILE A 7 -7.66 13.19 14.12
CA ILE A 7 -7.81 12.83 12.70
C ILE A 7 -8.17 11.34 12.55
N TYR A 8 -7.50 10.47 13.29
CA TYR A 8 -7.80 9.04 13.29
C TYR A 8 -9.23 8.75 13.77
N ASP A 9 -9.63 9.35 14.89
CA ASP A 9 -10.95 9.15 15.47
C ASP A 9 -12.07 9.66 14.54
N GLU A 10 -11.85 10.79 13.88
CA GLU A 10 -12.78 11.34 12.87
C GLU A 10 -12.96 10.37 11.68
N ARG A 11 -11.85 9.91 11.11
CA ARG A 11 -11.86 8.96 9.98
C ARG A 11 -12.52 7.64 10.35
N LEU A 12 -12.15 7.09 11.49
CA LEU A 12 -12.73 5.85 12.00
C LEU A 12 -14.25 5.97 12.24
N ASN A 13 -14.68 7.08 12.81
CA ASN A 13 -16.10 7.34 13.05
C ASN A 13 -16.87 7.47 11.72
N ARG A 14 -16.30 8.12 10.72
CA ARG A 14 -16.90 8.23 9.38
C ARG A 14 -17.12 6.84 8.75
N ILE A 15 -16.13 5.96 8.85
CA ILE A 15 -16.22 4.59 8.35
C ILE A 15 -17.29 3.79 9.12
N LYS A 16 -17.28 3.87 10.46
CA LYS A 16 -18.26 3.18 11.30
C LYS A 16 -19.69 3.60 11.00
N LYS A 17 -19.94 4.89 10.85
CA LYS A 17 -21.25 5.42 10.46
C LYS A 17 -21.70 4.92 9.10
N ALA A 18 -20.80 4.90 8.12
CA ALA A 18 -21.12 4.39 6.78
C ALA A 18 -21.47 2.90 6.81
N ILE A 19 -20.76 2.09 7.58
CA ILE A 19 -21.06 0.66 7.77
C ILE A 19 -22.42 0.49 8.46
N ALA A 20 -22.74 1.35 9.42
CA ALA A 20 -24.04 1.35 10.12
C ALA A 20 -25.18 1.94 9.29
N MET A 21 -24.95 2.31 8.04
CA MET A 21 -25.93 2.96 7.15
C MET A 21 -26.43 4.31 7.69
N GLU A 22 -25.63 4.98 8.49
CA GLU A 22 -25.91 6.31 9.02
C GLU A 22 -25.37 7.38 8.10
N LYS A 23 -25.97 8.58 8.18
CA LYS A 23 -25.48 9.73 7.40
C LYS A 23 -24.10 10.19 7.89
N THR A 24 -23.18 10.32 6.96
CA THR A 24 -21.83 10.86 7.19
C THR A 24 -21.72 12.30 6.67
N ASP A 25 -20.70 13.03 7.14
CA ASP A 25 -20.36 14.38 6.65
C ASP A 25 -19.97 14.37 5.16
N ARG A 26 -19.27 13.32 4.71
CA ARG A 26 -18.92 13.03 3.32
C ARG A 26 -18.78 11.53 3.12
N VAL A 27 -18.73 11.10 1.88
CA VAL A 27 -18.47 9.69 1.56
C VAL A 27 -17.08 9.31 2.04
N PRO A 28 -16.91 8.21 2.81
CA PRO A 28 -15.58 7.71 3.17
C PRO A 28 -14.80 7.25 1.93
N VAL A 29 -13.53 7.60 1.89
CA VAL A 29 -12.62 7.20 0.82
C VAL A 29 -11.71 6.10 1.36
N VAL A 30 -11.92 4.88 0.87
CA VAL A 30 -11.18 3.68 1.29
C VAL A 30 -10.65 2.97 0.04
N PRO A 31 -9.62 3.50 -0.60
CA PRO A 31 -9.11 2.93 -1.82
C PRO A 31 -8.22 1.71 -1.57
N PHE A 32 -8.23 0.81 -2.53
CA PHE A 32 -7.34 -0.34 -2.59
C PHE A 32 -6.18 -0.03 -3.52
N PHE A 33 -5.04 0.36 -2.98
CA PHE A 33 -3.93 0.93 -3.75
C PHE A 33 -3.02 -0.08 -4.41
N GLN A 34 -2.86 -1.25 -3.85
CA GLN A 34 -1.83 -2.22 -4.23
C GLN A 34 -0.42 -1.59 -4.32
N SER A 35 0.21 -1.66 -5.48
CA SER A 35 1.58 -1.18 -5.72
C SER A 35 1.64 0.25 -6.28
N PHE A 36 0.49 0.88 -6.55
CA PHE A 36 0.46 2.22 -7.13
C PHE A 36 1.26 3.26 -6.32
N PRO A 37 1.23 3.25 -4.97
CA PRO A 37 2.02 4.17 -4.16
C PRO A 37 3.53 4.12 -4.44
N TYR A 38 4.07 2.97 -4.80
CA TYR A 38 5.49 2.83 -5.14
C TYR A 38 5.85 3.64 -6.39
N LEU A 39 5.09 3.42 -7.46
CA LEU A 39 5.29 4.13 -8.72
C LEU A 39 5.05 5.64 -8.57
N TRP A 40 4.02 6.01 -7.84
CA TRP A 40 3.71 7.42 -7.56
C TRP A 40 4.84 8.11 -6.78
N ALA A 41 5.49 7.43 -5.85
CA ALA A 41 6.62 7.95 -5.09
C ALA A 41 7.95 7.94 -5.88
N GLY A 42 7.96 7.41 -7.10
CA GLY A 42 9.13 7.37 -7.98
C GLY A 42 10.00 6.12 -7.81
N TYR A 43 9.53 5.11 -7.06
CA TYR A 43 10.20 3.81 -6.94
C TYR A 43 9.67 2.82 -7.98
N THR A 44 10.46 1.80 -8.28
CA THR A 44 9.97 0.63 -9.00
C THR A 44 9.31 -0.36 -8.04
N ILE A 45 8.43 -1.20 -8.55
CA ILE A 45 7.82 -2.27 -7.74
C ILE A 45 8.89 -3.26 -7.29
N ALA A 46 9.86 -3.56 -8.15
CA ALA A 46 11.00 -4.41 -7.82
C ALA A 46 11.80 -3.89 -6.62
N GLU A 47 12.11 -2.59 -6.59
CA GLU A 47 12.79 -1.98 -5.43
C GLU A 47 12.00 -2.17 -4.13
N CYS A 48 10.70 -1.92 -4.17
CA CYS A 48 9.84 -2.03 -2.98
C CYS A 48 9.59 -3.47 -2.54
N PHE A 49 9.70 -4.44 -3.45
CA PHE A 49 9.64 -5.87 -3.12
C PHE A 49 10.82 -6.33 -2.26
N TYR A 50 11.99 -5.72 -2.43
CA TYR A 50 13.22 -6.09 -1.73
C TYR A 50 13.62 -5.11 -0.63
N ASP A 51 13.16 -3.88 -0.70
CA ASP A 51 13.48 -2.82 0.26
C ASP A 51 12.21 -2.34 0.98
N THR A 52 12.02 -2.85 2.18
CA THR A 52 10.86 -2.54 3.03
C THR A 52 10.82 -1.05 3.42
N GLU A 53 11.98 -0.40 3.59
CA GLU A 53 12.01 1.01 3.98
C GLU A 53 11.57 1.92 2.82
N LYS A 54 11.96 1.60 1.59
CA LYS A 54 11.44 2.29 0.40
C LYS A 54 9.93 2.12 0.26
N ALA A 55 9.44 0.91 0.50
CA ALA A 55 8.01 0.63 0.46
C ALA A 55 7.24 1.44 1.51
N LYS A 56 7.73 1.50 2.76
CA LYS A 56 7.15 2.31 3.83
C LYS A 56 7.19 3.80 3.50
N ASP A 57 8.29 4.30 2.96
CA ASP A 57 8.43 5.69 2.56
C ASP A 57 7.42 6.06 1.47
N ALA A 58 7.28 5.23 0.45
CA ALA A 58 6.31 5.43 -0.62
C ALA A 58 4.87 5.53 -0.09
N TYR A 59 4.47 4.60 0.76
CA TYR A 59 3.13 4.63 1.37
C TYR A 59 2.92 5.82 2.28
N ARG A 60 3.92 6.19 3.09
CA ARG A 60 3.84 7.37 3.97
C ARG A 60 3.64 8.64 3.16
N LYS A 61 4.41 8.83 2.09
CA LYS A 61 4.27 9.99 1.19
C LYS A 61 2.89 10.01 0.55
N PHE A 62 2.44 8.88 0.03
CA PHE A 62 1.16 8.74 -0.62
C PHE A 62 -0.02 9.04 0.32
N LEU A 63 -0.03 8.42 1.50
CA LEU A 63 -1.08 8.63 2.49
C LEU A 63 -1.11 10.06 3.03
N ASN A 64 0.05 10.69 3.19
CA ASN A 64 0.13 12.08 3.62
C ASN A 64 -0.36 13.06 2.54
N TYR A 65 -0.18 12.74 1.29
CA TYR A 65 -0.64 13.58 0.19
C TYR A 65 -2.15 13.43 -0.08
N PHE A 66 -2.63 12.21 -0.23
CA PHE A 66 -4.04 11.95 -0.60
C PHE A 66 -5.02 11.93 0.57
N GLN A 67 -4.54 11.77 1.79
CA GLN A 67 -5.36 11.82 3.02
C GLN A 67 -6.64 10.96 2.97
N PRO A 68 -6.61 9.68 2.55
CA PRO A 68 -7.79 8.83 2.56
C PRO A 68 -8.28 8.55 3.98
N ASP A 69 -9.52 8.12 4.13
CA ASP A 69 -10.07 7.76 5.44
C ASP A 69 -9.47 6.45 5.97
N MET A 70 -9.16 5.50 5.09
CA MET A 70 -8.44 4.28 5.39
C MET A 70 -7.68 3.82 4.15
N GLY A 71 -6.50 3.26 4.33
CA GLY A 71 -5.76 2.58 3.27
C GLY A 71 -5.82 1.07 3.46
N ILE A 72 -6.21 0.34 2.43
CA ILE A 72 -6.15 -1.12 2.40
C ILE A 72 -4.95 -1.54 1.56
N GLY A 73 -4.19 -2.51 2.03
CA GLY A 73 -3.11 -3.14 1.27
C GLY A 73 -1.70 -2.77 1.69
N TYR A 74 -1.54 -1.88 2.66
CA TYR A 74 -0.21 -1.49 3.14
C TYR A 74 0.61 -2.65 3.71
N ALA A 75 -0.02 -3.49 4.51
CA ALA A 75 0.73 -4.44 5.33
C ALA A 75 0.73 -5.89 4.80
N SER A 76 -0.13 -6.21 3.85
CA SER A 76 -0.45 -7.62 3.63
C SER A 76 0.05 -8.23 2.33
N LEU A 77 0.32 -7.45 1.30
CA LEU A 77 0.49 -8.07 0.00
C LEU A 77 1.86 -7.91 -0.67
N PHE A 78 2.66 -6.89 -0.37
CA PHE A 78 3.83 -6.65 -1.20
C PHE A 78 5.10 -6.14 -0.51
N LEU A 79 5.08 -5.94 0.81
CA LEU A 79 6.27 -5.49 1.54
C LEU A 79 7.25 -6.62 1.78
N GLY A 80 8.43 -6.52 1.19
CA GLY A 80 9.52 -7.47 1.47
C GLY A 80 9.25 -8.90 0.97
N GLN A 81 8.38 -9.08 0.01
CA GLN A 81 8.01 -10.42 -0.48
C GLN A 81 9.08 -11.05 -1.37
N GLY A 82 9.92 -10.26 -2.03
CA GLY A 82 10.97 -10.79 -2.90
C GLY A 82 11.84 -11.84 -2.23
N PRO A 83 12.48 -11.55 -1.09
CA PRO A 83 13.29 -12.53 -0.37
C PRO A 83 12.51 -13.75 0.13
N ILE A 84 11.25 -13.57 0.51
CA ILE A 84 10.38 -14.68 0.95
C ILE A 84 10.07 -15.60 -0.23
N MET A 85 9.71 -15.04 -1.37
CA MET A 85 9.39 -15.82 -2.57
C MET A 85 10.62 -16.57 -3.10
N GLU A 86 11.81 -15.98 -3.00
CA GLU A 86 13.06 -16.66 -3.31
C GLU A 86 13.33 -17.86 -2.39
N LYS A 87 13.16 -17.66 -1.08
CA LYS A 87 13.35 -18.73 -0.09
C LYS A 87 12.37 -19.88 -0.25
N LEU A 88 11.14 -19.58 -0.68
CA LEU A 88 10.12 -20.58 -0.95
C LEU A 88 10.29 -21.24 -2.32
N ASP A 89 11.24 -20.79 -3.12
CA ASP A 89 11.44 -21.24 -4.51
C ASP A 89 10.11 -21.26 -5.30
N ALA A 90 9.38 -20.15 -5.21
CA ALA A 90 8.03 -20.02 -5.76
C ALA A 90 8.07 -20.07 -7.30
N LYS A 91 7.79 -21.21 -7.87
CA LYS A 91 7.88 -21.46 -9.32
C LYS A 91 6.62 -21.10 -10.10
N LEU A 92 5.51 -20.95 -9.39
CA LEU A 92 4.22 -20.64 -10.01
C LEU A 92 4.08 -19.18 -10.44
N PHE A 93 4.93 -18.31 -9.90
CA PHE A 93 4.86 -16.87 -10.16
C PHE A 93 6.22 -16.31 -10.56
N GLN A 94 6.19 -15.35 -11.46
CA GLN A 94 7.32 -14.47 -11.71
C GLN A 94 7.01 -13.13 -11.08
N TRP A 95 7.97 -12.54 -10.38
CA TRP A 95 7.79 -11.26 -9.70
C TRP A 95 8.84 -10.23 -10.12
N PRO A 96 8.55 -8.94 -10.00
CA PRO A 96 9.50 -7.90 -10.34
C PRO A 96 10.75 -7.99 -9.46
N GLY A 97 11.92 -7.94 -10.09
CA GLY A 97 13.21 -8.05 -9.41
C GLY A 97 13.68 -9.49 -9.13
N GLN A 98 12.92 -10.49 -9.55
CA GLN A 98 13.34 -11.89 -9.43
C GLN A 98 14.66 -12.13 -10.16
N PRO A 99 15.67 -12.79 -9.52
CA PRO A 99 16.92 -13.14 -10.18
C PRO A 99 16.67 -14.00 -11.43
N GLY A 100 17.18 -13.54 -12.59
CA GLY A 100 16.95 -14.19 -13.88
C GLY A 100 15.54 -14.09 -14.44
N GLY A 101 14.63 -13.39 -13.76
CA GLY A 101 13.26 -13.15 -14.19
C GLY A 101 13.18 -12.13 -15.34
N LYS A 102 12.03 -12.15 -16.03
CA LYS A 102 11.76 -11.28 -17.19
C LYS A 102 10.65 -10.26 -16.94
N VAL A 103 10.14 -10.19 -15.72
CA VAL A 103 9.09 -9.23 -15.38
C VAL A 103 9.70 -7.83 -15.32
N ASP A 104 9.07 -6.88 -16.00
CA ASP A 104 9.47 -5.49 -15.93
C ASP A 104 9.45 -5.00 -14.47
N PRO A 105 10.50 -4.32 -13.98
CA PRO A 105 10.55 -3.82 -12.60
C PRO A 105 9.37 -2.94 -12.17
N ARG A 106 8.64 -2.39 -13.12
CA ARG A 106 7.47 -1.54 -12.90
C ARG A 106 6.15 -2.29 -12.94
N ASN A 107 6.15 -3.54 -13.36
CA ASN A 107 4.95 -4.36 -13.41
C ASN A 107 4.73 -5.10 -12.09
N ILE A 108 3.50 -5.46 -11.84
CA ILE A 108 3.15 -6.21 -10.63
C ILE A 108 3.49 -7.70 -10.82
N PHE A 109 3.19 -8.25 -11.96
CA PHE A 109 3.49 -9.64 -12.35
C PHE A 109 3.53 -9.75 -13.86
#